data_e4b2944897250efbb86daf643c04e96e
#
_entry.id   e4b2944897250efbb86daf643c04e96e
#
_cell.length_a   1.000
_cell.length_b   1.000
_cell.length_c   1.000
_cell.angle_alpha   90.00
_cell.angle_beta   90.00
_cell.angle_gamma   90.00
#
_symmetry.space_group_name_H-M   'P 1'
#
loop_
_entity.id
_entity.type
_entity.pdbx_description
1 polymer ?
#
loop_
_entity_poly.entity_id
_entity_poly.type
_entity_poly.pdbx_seq_one_letter_code
_entity_poly.pdbx_strand_id
1 'polypeptide(L)'
;MGEVSESSALANSMRVDWLSVSFRPKNQREMDDILEYVFTLARFVADGCAFEPGGGRRFFAESLAAPDAGILVRWTPYGGKINEGCVSIDLQGDFWELTDSDERKAVILDLAELPDFNKCTRLDAQRTIKNPQANSELIFDLVRNRQIWIAGYNKYQPGSHLDSSGCAVGGASTMWGTAQSQVRGTTYNKAIEQKRPDLDVVRHEVRCRKEAAHGYFCDLVQSLRKEPRTDPTYAEQLICRSVLSKHMTYLDTSRLAHIRDKSEWPKNWKQHSKPASFMEEIVDGEVQDVKRAYRVQKRLEERKAAADRQYGPTQAEWVLLQMWRKGKDRALVLDEMFDQWVVRLRDEHREDLRKALGDVVPDNFDELFDDFVATAAHNVEGHQ
;
A
#
# COMPACT_ATOMS: atom_id res chain seq x y z
N MET A 1 -33.44 28.15 11.63
CA MET A 1 -33.22 26.74 11.24
C MET A 1 -31.84 26.73 10.62
N GLY A 2 -30.80 26.30 11.37
CA GLY A 2 -29.46 26.21 10.85
C GLY A 2 -29.39 25.09 9.82
N GLU A 3 -28.89 25.37 8.65
CA GLU A 3 -28.49 24.36 7.69
C GLU A 3 -27.50 23.44 8.40
N VAL A 4 -27.89 22.17 8.55
CA VAL A 4 -26.98 21.12 9.01
C VAL A 4 -25.89 21.06 7.94
N SER A 5 -24.68 21.52 8.27
CA SER A 5 -23.53 21.41 7.39
C SER A 5 -23.44 19.97 6.91
N GLU A 6 -23.43 19.77 5.59
CA GLU A 6 -23.26 18.44 5.00
C GLU A 6 -22.02 17.78 5.64
N SER A 7 -22.18 16.61 6.22
CA SER A 7 -21.04 15.89 6.80
C SER A 7 -19.93 15.77 5.75
N SER A 8 -18.71 16.11 6.11
CA SER A 8 -17.56 16.01 5.22
C SER A 8 -17.40 14.61 4.62
N ALA A 9 -17.91 13.59 5.32
CA ALA A 9 -17.94 12.20 4.86
C ALA A 9 -18.81 11.96 3.63
N LEU A 10 -19.77 12.85 3.33
CA LEU A 10 -20.70 12.78 2.21
C LEU A 10 -20.33 13.77 1.07
N ALA A 11 -19.31 14.59 1.27
CA ALA A 11 -18.82 15.50 0.24
C ALA A 11 -17.92 14.76 -0.77
N ASN A 12 -17.79 15.33 -1.98
CA ASN A 12 -16.81 14.85 -2.96
C ASN A 12 -15.41 14.92 -2.35
N SER A 13 -14.74 13.78 -2.23
CA SER A 13 -13.40 13.74 -1.63
C SER A 13 -12.54 12.62 -2.22
N MET A 14 -11.24 12.86 -2.28
CA MET A 14 -10.22 11.86 -2.57
C MET A 14 -9.11 12.02 -1.54
N ARG A 15 -8.95 11.04 -0.66
CA ARG A 15 -7.99 11.12 0.45
C ARG A 15 -7.63 9.74 0.99
N VAL A 16 -6.61 9.71 1.83
CA VAL A 16 -6.34 8.57 2.72
C VAL A 16 -7.45 8.53 3.80
N ASP A 17 -8.00 7.34 4.06
CA ASP A 17 -9.08 7.12 5.03
C ASP A 17 -8.60 6.33 6.25
N TRP A 18 -7.48 5.63 6.12
CA TRP A 18 -6.86 4.87 7.18
C TRP A 18 -5.37 4.72 6.93
N LEU A 19 -4.58 4.97 7.96
CA LEU A 19 -3.14 4.72 7.96
C LEU A 19 -2.77 3.93 9.21
N SER A 20 -2.04 2.82 9.05
CA SER A 20 -1.45 2.10 10.17
C SER A 20 0.06 2.01 9.99
N VAL A 21 0.80 2.44 10.99
CA VAL A 21 2.25 2.37 11.03
C VAL A 21 2.73 1.54 12.22
N SER A 22 3.90 0.95 12.11
CA SER A 22 4.51 0.17 13.18
C SER A 22 5.95 0.59 13.43
N PHE A 23 6.36 0.49 14.68
CA PHE A 23 7.68 0.84 15.19
C PHE A 23 8.28 -0.33 15.94
N ARG A 24 9.62 -0.37 16.00
CA ARG A 24 10.39 -1.31 16.82
C ARG A 24 11.43 -0.56 17.62
N PRO A 25 11.02 0.22 18.65
CA PRO A 25 11.96 0.89 19.55
C PRO A 25 12.95 -0.09 20.14
N LYS A 26 14.15 0.34 20.45
CA LYS A 26 15.24 -0.51 20.96
C LYS A 26 15.15 -0.79 22.45
N ASN A 27 14.40 0.03 23.18
CA ASN A 27 14.25 -0.06 24.62
C ASN A 27 12.92 0.58 25.07
N GLN A 28 12.59 0.40 26.35
CA GLN A 28 11.34 0.91 26.95
C GLN A 28 11.25 2.44 26.84
N ARG A 29 12.34 3.19 27.00
CA ARG A 29 12.33 4.64 26.92
C ARG A 29 11.91 5.14 25.54
N GLU A 30 12.48 4.58 24.47
CA GLU A 30 12.10 4.93 23.10
C GLU A 30 10.63 4.56 22.81
N MET A 31 10.13 3.48 23.42
CA MET A 31 8.71 3.13 23.35
C MET A 31 7.84 4.19 24.04
N ASP A 32 8.23 4.61 25.23
CA ASP A 32 7.51 5.63 26.00
C ASP A 32 7.50 6.97 25.24
N ASP A 33 8.60 7.35 24.57
CA ASP A 33 8.69 8.54 23.73
C ASP A 33 7.69 8.49 22.56
N ILE A 34 7.54 7.32 21.91
CA ILE A 34 6.55 7.12 20.84
C ILE A 34 5.11 7.21 21.39
N LEU A 35 4.85 6.62 22.54
CA LEU A 35 3.53 6.68 23.18
C LEU A 35 3.19 8.11 23.59
N GLU A 36 4.13 8.88 24.15
CA GLU A 36 3.95 10.29 24.49
C GLU A 36 3.63 11.14 23.25
N TYR A 37 4.32 10.89 22.13
CA TYR A 37 3.99 11.52 20.84
C TYR A 37 2.54 11.26 20.47
N VAL A 38 2.06 10.01 20.56
CA VAL A 38 0.68 9.65 20.21
C VAL A 38 -0.33 10.34 21.13
N PHE A 39 -0.03 10.41 22.43
CA PHE A 39 -0.91 11.09 23.39
C PHE A 39 -0.98 12.60 23.14
N THR A 40 0.13 13.20 22.77
CA THR A 40 0.21 14.62 22.38
C THR A 40 -0.58 14.87 21.10
N LEU A 41 -0.39 14.02 20.08
CA LEU A 41 -1.11 14.09 18.82
C LEU A 41 -2.63 13.99 19.04
N ALA A 42 -3.09 13.04 19.85
CA ALA A 42 -4.53 12.88 20.10
C ALA A 42 -5.15 14.12 20.75
N ARG A 43 -4.46 14.73 21.71
CA ARG A 43 -4.88 15.98 22.34
C ARG A 43 -4.87 17.17 21.40
N PHE A 44 -3.92 17.19 20.46
CA PHE A 44 -3.85 18.22 19.44
C PHE A 44 -5.04 18.12 18.46
N VAL A 45 -5.40 16.90 18.04
CA VAL A 45 -6.49 16.65 17.08
C VAL A 45 -7.87 16.90 17.71
N ALA A 46 -8.06 16.47 18.96
CA ALA A 46 -9.30 16.64 19.69
C ALA A 46 -9.01 17.08 21.14
N ASP A 47 -9.19 18.36 21.41
CA ASP A 47 -8.96 18.92 22.74
C ASP A 47 -9.82 18.20 23.80
N GLY A 48 -9.17 17.81 24.90
CA GLY A 48 -9.84 17.08 25.98
C GLY A 48 -10.22 15.63 25.66
N CYS A 49 -9.73 15.04 24.54
CA CYS A 49 -10.01 13.65 24.20
C CYS A 49 -9.61 12.69 25.33
N ALA A 50 -10.48 11.73 25.62
CA ALA A 50 -10.21 10.67 26.58
C ALA A 50 -9.62 9.43 25.89
N PHE A 51 -8.70 8.76 26.58
CA PHE A 51 -8.21 7.47 26.14
C PHE A 51 -8.98 6.34 26.81
N GLU A 52 -9.46 5.43 26.00
CA GLU A 52 -10.21 4.26 26.43
C GLU A 52 -9.44 2.98 26.13
N PRO A 53 -9.64 1.88 26.88
CA PRO A 53 -9.10 0.60 26.51
C PRO A 53 -9.51 0.22 25.08
N GLY A 54 -8.54 0.11 24.18
CA GLY A 54 -8.80 -0.22 22.77
C GLY A 54 -9.28 -1.65 22.59
N GLY A 55 -10.18 -1.85 21.62
CA GLY A 55 -10.59 -3.18 21.19
C GLY A 55 -9.54 -3.86 20.32
N GLY A 56 -9.64 -5.19 20.16
CA GLY A 56 -8.87 -5.93 19.17
C GLY A 56 -7.40 -6.13 19.48
N ARG A 57 -7.08 -6.62 20.64
CA ARG A 57 -5.72 -6.91 21.15
C ARG A 57 -4.98 -8.04 20.42
N ARG A 58 -5.41 -8.46 19.25
CA ARG A 58 -4.73 -9.51 18.49
C ARG A 58 -3.25 -9.17 18.36
N PHE A 59 -2.37 -9.85 18.98
CA PHE A 59 -0.92 -9.71 18.89
C PHE A 59 -0.26 -8.60 19.71
N PHE A 60 -0.98 -7.79 20.49
CA PHE A 60 -0.44 -6.78 21.39
C PHE A 60 -0.96 -6.98 22.80
N ALA A 61 -0.13 -6.70 23.81
CA ALA A 61 -0.49 -6.81 25.21
C ALA A 61 -1.42 -5.67 25.66
N GLU A 62 -1.16 -4.47 25.17
CA GLU A 62 -1.82 -3.24 25.55
C GLU A 62 -2.44 -2.54 24.34
N SER A 63 -3.53 -1.82 24.56
CA SER A 63 -4.11 -0.94 23.54
C SER A 63 -4.94 0.18 24.17
N LEU A 64 -4.81 1.38 23.61
CA LEU A 64 -5.60 2.55 23.95
C LEU A 64 -6.18 3.17 22.69
N ALA A 65 -7.43 3.56 22.73
CA ALA A 65 -8.11 4.32 21.70
C ALA A 65 -8.41 5.72 22.18
N ALA A 66 -8.27 6.70 21.31
CA ALA A 66 -8.83 8.04 21.41
C ALA A 66 -9.89 8.18 20.30
N PRO A 67 -11.13 7.72 20.53
CA PRO A 67 -12.17 7.69 19.48
C PRO A 67 -12.43 9.07 18.91
N ASP A 68 -12.51 10.08 19.76
CA ASP A 68 -12.78 11.47 19.36
C ASP A 68 -11.69 12.06 18.45
N ALA A 69 -10.46 11.51 18.51
CA ALA A 69 -9.34 11.90 17.63
C ALA A 69 -9.11 10.92 16.46
N GLY A 70 -9.87 9.84 16.38
CA GLY A 70 -9.68 8.79 15.38
C GLY A 70 -8.32 8.07 15.49
N ILE A 71 -7.76 7.94 16.69
CA ILE A 71 -6.44 7.36 16.92
C ILE A 71 -6.56 6.11 17.80
N LEU A 72 -5.84 5.05 17.38
CA LEU A 72 -5.71 3.82 18.16
C LEU A 72 -4.25 3.44 18.22
N VAL A 73 -3.71 3.25 19.43
CA VAL A 73 -2.35 2.76 19.65
C VAL A 73 -2.37 1.39 20.32
N ARG A 74 -1.47 0.50 19.89
CA ARG A 74 -1.26 -0.82 20.46
C ARG A 74 0.22 -1.05 20.66
N TRP A 75 0.59 -1.68 21.76
CA TRP A 75 1.99 -2.00 22.04
C TRP A 75 2.15 -3.26 22.88
N THR A 76 3.33 -3.79 22.89
CA THR A 76 3.74 -4.83 23.83
C THR A 76 5.02 -4.39 24.52
N PRO A 77 5.00 -4.16 25.85
CA PRO A 77 6.19 -3.81 26.63
C PRO A 77 7.30 -4.85 26.48
N TYR A 78 8.53 -4.44 26.80
CA TYR A 78 9.67 -5.35 26.90
C TYR A 78 9.41 -6.42 27.98
N GLY A 79 9.80 -7.68 27.70
CA GLY A 79 9.46 -8.84 28.50
C GLY A 79 8.12 -9.52 28.13
N GLY A 80 7.40 -8.99 27.14
CA GLY A 80 6.19 -9.60 26.59
C GLY A 80 6.45 -10.80 25.69
N LYS A 81 5.46 -11.70 25.56
CA LYS A 81 5.64 -12.95 24.78
C LYS A 81 5.45 -12.81 23.28
N ILE A 82 4.63 -11.86 22.83
CA ILE A 82 4.25 -11.69 21.43
C ILE A 82 4.46 -10.22 21.04
N ASN A 83 5.15 -9.98 19.93
CA ASN A 83 5.49 -8.63 19.45
C ASN A 83 6.17 -7.75 20.50
N GLU A 84 7.03 -8.34 21.31
CA GLU A 84 7.82 -7.62 22.32
C GLU A 84 8.50 -6.40 21.70
N GLY A 85 8.42 -5.28 22.38
CA GLY A 85 9.01 -4.02 21.94
C GLY A 85 8.35 -3.41 20.71
N CYS A 86 7.18 -3.88 20.25
CA CYS A 86 6.50 -3.30 19.09
C CYS A 86 5.42 -2.30 19.49
N VAL A 87 5.31 -1.21 18.72
CA VAL A 87 4.22 -0.24 18.78
C VAL A 87 3.53 -0.20 17.42
N SER A 88 2.21 -0.10 17.40
CA SER A 88 1.38 0.11 16.21
C SER A 88 0.45 1.28 16.44
N ILE A 89 0.42 2.22 15.49
CA ILE A 89 -0.45 3.41 15.52
C ILE A 89 -1.40 3.31 14.32
N ASP A 90 -2.69 3.44 14.57
CA ASP A 90 -3.72 3.54 13.55
C ASP A 90 -4.31 4.95 13.58
N LEU A 91 -4.28 5.65 12.46
CA LEU A 91 -5.00 6.88 12.19
C LEU A 91 -6.23 6.52 11.35
N GLN A 92 -7.42 6.73 11.89
CA GLN A 92 -8.69 6.28 11.32
C GLN A 92 -9.47 7.42 10.68
N GLY A 93 -10.62 7.13 10.07
CA GLY A 93 -11.43 8.09 9.34
C GLY A 93 -11.66 9.43 10.04
N ASP A 94 -11.98 9.41 11.35
CA ASP A 94 -12.21 10.64 12.12
C ASP A 94 -10.97 11.53 12.21
N PHE A 95 -9.78 10.95 12.35
CA PHE A 95 -8.52 11.71 12.27
C PHE A 95 -8.42 12.51 10.95
N TRP A 96 -8.75 11.87 9.83
CA TRP A 96 -8.69 12.50 8.51
C TRP A 96 -9.80 13.54 8.29
N GLU A 97 -10.86 13.50 9.06
CA GLU A 97 -11.93 14.49 9.02
C GLU A 97 -11.66 15.70 9.91
N LEU A 98 -10.97 15.51 11.02
CA LEU A 98 -10.68 16.56 12.00
C LEU A 98 -9.41 17.37 11.65
N THR A 99 -8.50 16.81 10.87
CA THR A 99 -7.24 17.47 10.52
C THR A 99 -7.30 18.10 9.14
N ASP A 100 -6.65 19.25 8.99
CA ASP A 100 -6.44 19.87 7.69
C ASP A 100 -5.26 19.24 6.93
N SER A 101 -5.00 19.73 5.72
CA SER A 101 -3.96 19.16 4.86
C SER A 101 -2.54 19.39 5.37
N ASP A 102 -2.26 20.51 6.02
CA ASP A 102 -0.94 20.84 6.56
C ASP A 102 -0.67 20.04 7.83
N GLU A 103 -1.67 19.90 8.68
CA GLU A 103 -1.61 19.04 9.87
C GLU A 103 -1.38 17.57 9.50
N ARG A 104 -2.11 17.04 8.51
CA ARG A 104 -1.90 15.68 8.00
C ARG A 104 -0.51 15.49 7.44
N LYS A 105 0.00 16.47 6.67
CA LYS A 105 1.37 16.45 6.15
C LYS A 105 2.38 16.38 7.28
N ALA A 106 2.26 17.24 8.29
CA ALA A 106 3.16 17.25 9.43
C ALA A 106 3.17 15.89 10.11
N VAL A 107 2.00 15.34 10.45
CA VAL A 107 1.88 14.02 11.11
C VAL A 107 2.46 12.88 10.26
N ILE A 108 2.21 12.85 8.94
CA ILE A 108 2.76 11.82 8.07
C ILE A 108 4.29 11.86 8.03
N LEU A 109 4.87 13.07 7.96
CA LEU A 109 6.32 13.26 7.96
C LEU A 109 6.93 12.91 9.33
N ASP A 110 6.32 13.35 10.42
CA ASP A 110 6.75 13.04 11.78
C ASP A 110 6.76 11.52 12.00
N LEU A 111 5.66 10.82 11.67
CA LEU A 111 5.59 9.37 11.80
C LEU A 111 6.66 8.64 10.99
N ALA A 112 7.03 9.16 9.82
CA ALA A 112 8.09 8.59 8.99
C ALA A 112 9.50 8.87 9.53
N GLU A 113 9.67 9.90 10.37
CA GLU A 113 10.94 10.35 10.94
C GLU A 113 11.15 9.91 12.40
N LEU A 114 10.09 9.47 13.08
CA LEU A 114 10.21 8.91 14.43
C LEU A 114 11.24 7.78 14.46
N PRO A 115 12.05 7.69 15.52
CA PRO A 115 13.04 6.64 15.70
C PRO A 115 12.39 5.25 15.56
N ASP A 116 13.15 4.34 14.95
CA ASP A 116 12.74 2.94 14.82
C ASP A 116 11.42 2.70 14.06
N PHE A 117 11.04 3.65 13.17
CA PHE A 117 10.00 3.41 12.18
C PHE A 117 10.31 2.11 11.43
N ASN A 118 9.39 1.16 11.51
CA ASN A 118 9.56 -0.14 10.88
C ASN A 118 8.88 -0.18 9.52
N LYS A 119 7.58 0.09 9.49
CA LYS A 119 6.80 0.08 8.23
C LYS A 119 5.38 0.61 8.39
N CYS A 120 4.80 1.05 7.29
CA CYS A 120 3.36 1.16 7.15
C CYS A 120 2.76 -0.24 6.91
N THR A 121 1.74 -0.61 7.68
CA THR A 121 1.11 -1.94 7.64
C THR A 121 -0.25 -1.93 6.94
N ARG A 122 -0.90 -0.74 6.87
CA ARG A 122 -2.17 -0.51 6.19
C ARG A 122 -2.25 0.92 5.68
N LEU A 123 -2.76 1.09 4.48
CA LEU A 123 -3.14 2.36 3.88
C LEU A 123 -4.43 2.12 3.09
N ASP A 124 -5.48 2.84 3.45
CA ASP A 124 -6.75 2.82 2.72
C ASP A 124 -6.88 4.14 1.96
N ALA A 125 -6.97 4.05 0.63
CA ALA A 125 -7.24 5.18 -0.25
C ALA A 125 -8.71 5.16 -0.65
N GLN A 126 -9.37 6.32 -0.58
CA GLN A 126 -10.78 6.42 -0.89
C GLN A 126 -11.10 7.54 -1.86
N ARG A 127 -12.18 7.35 -2.63
CA ARG A 127 -12.88 8.37 -3.42
C ARG A 127 -14.35 8.33 -3.04
N THR A 128 -14.88 9.43 -2.56
CA THR A 128 -16.33 9.64 -2.35
C THR A 128 -16.85 10.53 -3.46
N ILE A 129 -17.95 10.14 -4.08
CA ILE A 129 -18.60 10.83 -5.21
C ILE A 129 -20.07 11.02 -4.87
N LYS A 130 -20.53 12.27 -4.90
CA LYS A 130 -21.93 12.63 -4.76
C LYS A 130 -22.58 12.71 -6.15
N ASN A 131 -23.78 12.14 -6.29
CA ASN A 131 -24.50 12.02 -7.55
C ASN A 131 -23.62 11.44 -8.68
N PRO A 132 -23.04 10.23 -8.48
CA PRO A 132 -22.10 9.64 -9.43
C PRO A 132 -22.81 9.23 -10.74
N GLN A 133 -22.05 9.14 -11.83
CA GLN A 133 -22.54 8.58 -13.09
C GLN A 133 -22.96 7.11 -12.93
N ALA A 134 -22.28 6.36 -12.05
CA ALA A 134 -22.60 4.99 -11.72
C ALA A 134 -22.70 4.82 -10.20
N ASN A 135 -23.91 4.69 -9.68
CA ASN A 135 -24.11 4.40 -8.26
C ASN A 135 -23.74 2.95 -7.89
N SER A 136 -23.78 2.62 -6.60
CA SER A 136 -23.35 1.31 -6.12
C SER A 136 -24.21 0.16 -6.65
N GLU A 137 -25.50 0.38 -6.84
CA GLU A 137 -26.45 -0.57 -7.38
C GLU A 137 -26.16 -0.87 -8.85
N LEU A 138 -25.95 0.17 -9.65
CA LEU A 138 -25.59 0.01 -11.07
C LEU A 138 -24.24 -0.74 -11.21
N ILE A 139 -23.23 -0.36 -10.42
CA ILE A 139 -21.92 -1.04 -10.46
C ILE A 139 -22.08 -2.51 -10.06
N PHE A 140 -22.86 -2.80 -9.02
CA PHE A 140 -23.15 -4.16 -8.61
C PHE A 140 -23.81 -4.98 -9.71
N ASP A 141 -24.83 -4.43 -10.37
CA ASP A 141 -25.53 -5.09 -11.48
C ASP A 141 -24.64 -5.31 -12.70
N LEU A 142 -23.82 -4.31 -13.07
CA LEU A 142 -22.87 -4.44 -14.16
C LEU A 142 -21.84 -5.55 -13.88
N VAL A 143 -21.33 -5.65 -12.63
CA VAL A 143 -20.42 -6.74 -12.22
C VAL A 143 -21.12 -8.09 -12.23
N ARG A 144 -22.33 -8.18 -11.67
CA ARG A 144 -23.15 -9.39 -11.63
C ARG A 144 -23.42 -9.92 -13.03
N ASN A 145 -23.71 -9.01 -13.97
CA ASN A 145 -23.96 -9.32 -15.37
C ASN A 145 -22.67 -9.42 -16.20
N ARG A 146 -21.47 -9.28 -15.57
CA ARG A 146 -20.15 -9.35 -16.22
C ARG A 146 -19.92 -8.32 -17.32
N GLN A 147 -20.64 -7.24 -17.29
CA GLN A 147 -20.49 -6.12 -18.21
C GLN A 147 -19.26 -5.26 -17.85
N ILE A 148 -18.85 -5.29 -16.57
CA ILE A 148 -17.59 -4.71 -16.11
C ILE A 148 -16.82 -5.71 -15.24
N TRP A 149 -15.48 -5.55 -15.19
CA TRP A 149 -14.61 -6.37 -14.34
C TRP A 149 -13.33 -5.66 -13.98
N ILE A 150 -12.78 -5.91 -12.78
CA ILE A 150 -11.48 -5.38 -12.39
C ILE A 150 -10.36 -6.35 -12.79
N ALA A 151 -9.37 -5.82 -13.52
CA ALA A 151 -8.31 -6.63 -14.13
C ALA A 151 -7.48 -7.46 -13.14
N GLY A 152 -7.27 -6.93 -11.94
CA GLY A 152 -6.41 -7.55 -10.90
C GLY A 152 -7.06 -8.69 -10.10
N TYR A 153 -8.36 -8.95 -10.27
CA TYR A 153 -9.10 -9.87 -9.41
C TYR A 153 -9.85 -10.94 -10.19
N ASN A 154 -9.86 -12.14 -9.63
CA ASN A 154 -10.57 -13.27 -10.21
C ASN A 154 -11.96 -13.46 -9.60
N LYS A 155 -12.19 -12.95 -8.41
CA LYS A 155 -13.45 -13.10 -7.67
C LYS A 155 -13.88 -11.75 -7.11
N TYR A 156 -15.18 -11.52 -7.09
CA TYR A 156 -15.81 -10.46 -6.31
C TYR A 156 -16.74 -11.10 -5.26
N GLN A 157 -17.02 -10.36 -4.21
CA GLN A 157 -17.98 -10.74 -3.18
C GLN A 157 -19.08 -9.68 -3.18
N PRO A 158 -20.33 -10.08 -3.50
CA PRO A 158 -21.46 -9.19 -3.27
C PRO A 158 -21.64 -9.02 -1.77
N GLY A 159 -21.92 -7.81 -1.33
CA GLY A 159 -22.26 -7.49 0.05
C GLY A 159 -23.63 -6.84 0.09
N SER A 160 -24.44 -7.20 1.03
CA SER A 160 -25.61 -6.44 1.48
C SER A 160 -25.46 -6.29 2.99
N HIS A 161 -25.69 -5.10 3.51
CA HIS A 161 -25.87 -4.93 4.93
C HIS A 161 -27.26 -5.45 5.27
N LEU A 162 -27.32 -6.55 6.01
CA LEU A 162 -28.57 -7.10 6.52
C LEU A 162 -28.74 -6.59 7.96
N ASP A 163 -29.95 -6.18 8.32
CA ASP A 163 -30.31 -5.92 9.70
C ASP A 163 -30.46 -7.23 10.51
N SER A 164 -30.76 -7.12 11.78
CA SER A 164 -30.97 -8.28 12.65
C SER A 164 -32.15 -9.15 12.25
N SER A 165 -33.02 -8.69 11.37
CA SER A 165 -34.17 -9.44 10.80
C SER A 165 -33.82 -10.11 9.47
N GLY A 166 -32.61 -9.89 8.93
CA GLY A 166 -32.17 -10.41 7.64
C GLY A 166 -32.68 -9.60 6.44
N CYS A 167 -33.29 -8.44 6.67
CA CYS A 167 -33.66 -7.52 5.62
C CYS A 167 -32.45 -6.72 5.14
N ALA A 168 -32.32 -6.50 3.83
CA ALA A 168 -31.28 -5.65 3.26
C ALA A 168 -31.54 -4.19 3.70
N VAL A 169 -30.75 -3.69 4.63
CA VAL A 169 -30.82 -2.31 5.16
C VAL A 169 -29.84 -1.41 4.45
N GLY A 170 -28.91 -1.98 3.71
CA GLY A 170 -27.88 -1.25 3.00
C GLY A 170 -27.94 -1.49 1.51
N GLY A 171 -27.61 -0.48 0.74
CA GLY A 171 -27.46 -0.57 -0.71
C GLY A 171 -26.45 -1.63 -1.12
N ALA A 172 -26.44 -1.95 -2.40
CA ALA A 172 -25.52 -2.92 -2.96
C ALA A 172 -24.08 -2.50 -2.69
N SER A 173 -23.26 -3.46 -2.26
CA SER A 173 -21.82 -3.29 -2.17
C SER A 173 -21.09 -4.34 -2.99
N THR A 174 -19.97 -3.96 -3.60
CA THR A 174 -19.13 -4.86 -4.37
C THR A 174 -17.74 -4.85 -3.77
N MET A 175 -17.26 -6.04 -3.36
CA MET A 175 -15.94 -6.21 -2.78
C MET A 175 -15.04 -7.04 -3.68
N TRP A 176 -13.79 -6.62 -3.82
CA TRP A 176 -12.76 -7.26 -4.62
C TRP A 176 -11.60 -7.71 -3.72
N GLY A 177 -11.11 -8.91 -3.97
CA GLY A 177 -10.07 -9.51 -3.14
C GLY A 177 -10.63 -10.21 -1.89
N THR A 178 -9.79 -10.98 -1.23
CA THR A 178 -10.12 -11.73 -0.01
C THR A 178 -9.64 -10.97 1.23
N ALA A 179 -10.07 -11.42 2.41
CA ALA A 179 -9.59 -10.86 3.69
C ALA A 179 -8.07 -10.99 3.86
N GLN A 180 -7.43 -11.98 3.23
CA GLN A 180 -5.99 -12.25 3.29
C GLN A 180 -5.21 -11.52 2.18
N SER A 181 -5.89 -10.96 1.17
CA SER A 181 -5.23 -10.24 0.07
C SER A 181 -4.46 -9.03 0.58
N GLN A 182 -3.30 -8.77 -0.01
CA GLN A 182 -2.54 -7.53 0.26
C GLN A 182 -3.31 -6.28 -0.17
N VAL A 183 -4.14 -6.41 -1.19
CA VAL A 183 -5.00 -5.34 -1.67
C VAL A 183 -6.43 -5.85 -1.79
N ARG A 184 -7.37 -5.04 -1.30
CA ARG A 184 -8.80 -5.29 -1.38
C ARG A 184 -9.51 -4.00 -1.76
N GLY A 185 -10.44 -4.08 -2.70
CA GLY A 185 -11.30 -2.96 -3.10
C GLY A 185 -12.73 -3.14 -2.62
N THR A 186 -13.40 -2.05 -2.33
CA THR A 186 -14.83 -2.03 -1.96
C THR A 186 -15.51 -0.81 -2.60
N THR A 187 -16.69 -1.02 -3.18
CA THR A 187 -17.59 0.05 -3.66
C THR A 187 -18.91 -0.10 -2.95
N TYR A 188 -19.43 0.97 -2.35
CA TYR A 188 -20.67 0.93 -1.57
C TYR A 188 -21.34 2.32 -1.48
N ASN A 189 -22.62 2.33 -1.12
CA ASN A 189 -23.36 3.57 -0.87
C ASN A 189 -23.01 4.11 0.54
N LYS A 190 -22.24 5.21 0.58
CA LYS A 190 -21.80 5.85 1.83
C LYS A 190 -22.93 6.58 2.55
N ALA A 191 -23.92 7.08 1.80
CA ALA A 191 -25.04 7.79 2.39
C ALA A 191 -25.92 6.85 3.23
N ILE A 192 -26.14 5.61 2.80
CA ILE A 192 -26.86 4.59 3.56
C ILE A 192 -26.10 4.26 4.86
N GLU A 193 -24.78 4.08 4.80
CA GLU A 193 -23.94 3.86 5.97
C GLU A 193 -24.10 5.01 6.98
N GLN A 194 -24.21 6.25 6.49
CA GLN A 194 -24.41 7.46 7.29
C GLN A 194 -25.90 7.73 7.61
N LYS A 195 -26.80 6.77 7.36
CA LYS A 195 -28.24 6.88 7.59
C LYS A 195 -28.92 8.06 6.85
N ARG A 196 -28.39 8.38 5.68
CA ARG A 196 -28.90 9.42 4.75
C ARG A 196 -29.27 8.80 3.41
N PRO A 197 -30.30 7.89 3.37
CA PRO A 197 -30.67 7.17 2.14
C PRO A 197 -31.30 8.08 1.08
N ASP A 198 -31.60 9.32 1.43
CA ASP A 198 -32.07 10.39 0.56
C ASP A 198 -30.98 10.91 -0.41
N LEU A 199 -29.73 10.61 -0.14
CA LEU A 199 -28.61 11.05 -0.93
C LEU A 199 -28.04 9.89 -1.77
N ASP A 200 -27.56 10.22 -2.97
CA ASP A 200 -26.80 9.28 -3.81
C ASP A 200 -25.30 9.60 -3.67
N VAL A 201 -24.63 8.83 -2.82
CA VAL A 201 -23.20 9.00 -2.52
C VAL A 201 -22.51 7.66 -2.56
N VAL A 202 -21.60 7.48 -3.53
CA VAL A 202 -20.80 6.26 -3.64
C VAL A 202 -19.39 6.50 -3.11
N ARG A 203 -18.91 5.52 -2.35
CA ARG A 203 -17.51 5.45 -1.94
C ARG A 203 -16.83 4.24 -2.61
N HIS A 204 -15.69 4.55 -3.24
CA HIS A 204 -14.72 3.60 -3.71
C HIS A 204 -13.53 3.60 -2.75
N GLU A 205 -13.23 2.47 -2.15
CA GLU A 205 -12.17 2.30 -1.17
C GLU A 205 -11.22 1.18 -1.60
N VAL A 206 -9.92 1.44 -1.57
CA VAL A 206 -8.88 0.43 -1.78
C VAL A 206 -8.03 0.34 -0.53
N ARG A 207 -8.09 -0.81 0.11
CA ARG A 207 -7.27 -1.15 1.27
C ARG A 207 -6.01 -1.84 0.83
N CYS A 208 -4.88 -1.21 1.07
CA CYS A 208 -3.55 -1.78 0.92
C CYS A 208 -3.03 -2.27 2.28
N ARG A 209 -2.31 -3.39 2.29
CA ARG A 209 -1.72 -3.99 3.48
C ARG A 209 -0.29 -4.43 3.21
N LYS A 210 0.47 -4.65 4.29
CA LYS A 210 1.85 -5.15 4.25
C LYS A 210 2.71 -4.28 3.33
N GLU A 211 3.43 -4.92 2.42
CA GLU A 211 4.35 -4.26 1.51
C GLU A 211 3.65 -3.28 0.55
N ALA A 212 2.42 -3.59 0.10
CA ALA A 212 1.69 -2.67 -0.75
C ALA A 212 1.38 -1.35 -0.03
N ALA A 213 0.99 -1.43 1.25
CA ALA A 213 0.76 -0.24 2.07
C ALA A 213 2.06 0.54 2.30
N HIS A 214 3.15 -0.17 2.66
CA HIS A 214 4.44 0.45 2.91
C HIS A 214 4.96 1.20 1.68
N GLY A 215 4.83 0.60 0.50
CA GLY A 215 5.23 1.25 -0.72
C GLY A 215 4.51 2.55 -1.02
N TYR A 216 3.18 2.54 -0.97
CA TYR A 216 2.40 3.75 -1.19
C TYR A 216 2.65 4.81 -0.11
N PHE A 217 2.92 4.39 1.13
CA PHE A 217 3.32 5.32 2.19
C PHE A 217 4.67 5.98 1.90
N CYS A 218 5.66 5.22 1.46
CA CYS A 218 6.95 5.77 1.05
C CYS A 218 6.83 6.76 -0.12
N ASP A 219 5.98 6.43 -1.12
CA ASP A 219 5.70 7.33 -2.24
C ASP A 219 5.03 8.62 -1.77
N LEU A 220 4.10 8.54 -0.81
CA LEU A 220 3.44 9.70 -0.19
C LEU A 220 4.45 10.58 0.55
N VAL A 221 5.26 10.00 1.43
CA VAL A 221 6.32 10.72 2.17
C VAL A 221 7.30 11.39 1.22
N GLN A 222 7.73 10.67 0.17
CA GLN A 222 8.63 11.23 -0.84
C GLN A 222 8.00 12.40 -1.58
N SER A 223 6.73 12.32 -1.95
CA SER A 223 6.01 13.39 -2.61
C SER A 223 5.86 14.63 -1.71
N LEU A 224 5.55 14.41 -0.42
CA LEU A 224 5.43 15.50 0.56
C LEU A 224 6.78 16.20 0.84
N ARG A 225 7.91 15.47 0.74
CA ARG A 225 9.26 16.03 0.94
C ARG A 225 9.81 16.79 -0.27
N LYS A 226 9.53 16.28 -1.49
CA LYS A 226 10.11 16.83 -2.74
C LYS A 226 9.63 18.24 -3.03
N GLU A 227 8.42 18.56 -2.64
CA GLU A 227 7.80 19.84 -2.97
C GLU A 227 7.24 20.52 -1.71
N PRO A 228 8.10 21.28 -0.97
CA PRO A 228 7.66 22.00 0.23
C PRO A 228 6.52 23.01 -0.04
N ARG A 229 6.33 23.41 -1.31
CA ARG A 229 5.28 24.35 -1.77
C ARG A 229 4.08 23.66 -2.39
N THR A 230 4.13 22.34 -2.62
CA THR A 230 2.97 21.61 -3.16
C THR A 230 1.90 21.57 -2.09
N ASP A 231 0.69 21.90 -2.49
CA ASP A 231 -0.49 21.67 -1.66
C ASP A 231 -0.48 20.23 -1.15
N PRO A 232 -0.43 20.00 0.18
CA PRO A 232 -0.41 18.65 0.75
C PRO A 232 -1.60 17.79 0.30
N THR A 233 -2.76 18.42 0.06
CA THR A 233 -3.95 17.79 -0.51
C THR A 233 -3.65 17.18 -1.88
N TYR A 234 -2.88 17.86 -2.71
CA TYR A 234 -2.51 17.35 -4.03
C TYR A 234 -1.65 16.08 -3.96
N ALA A 235 -0.65 16.06 -3.07
CA ALA A 235 0.20 14.88 -2.88
C ALA A 235 -0.63 13.67 -2.39
N GLU A 236 -1.54 13.87 -1.44
CA GLU A 236 -2.46 12.86 -0.94
C GLU A 236 -3.38 12.35 -2.06
N GLN A 237 -3.99 13.25 -2.83
CA GLN A 237 -4.85 12.91 -3.97
C GLN A 237 -4.10 12.15 -5.05
N LEU A 238 -2.84 12.52 -5.34
CA LEU A 238 -2.00 11.83 -6.31
C LEU A 238 -1.78 10.35 -5.93
N ILE A 239 -1.47 10.09 -4.66
CA ILE A 239 -1.32 8.72 -4.16
C ILE A 239 -2.64 7.96 -4.20
N CYS A 240 -3.74 8.57 -3.75
CA CYS A 240 -5.07 7.93 -3.81
C CYS A 240 -5.47 7.62 -5.25
N ARG A 241 -5.28 8.55 -6.18
CA ARG A 241 -5.51 8.35 -7.62
C ARG A 241 -4.69 7.18 -8.15
N SER A 242 -3.41 7.12 -7.80
CA SER A 242 -2.51 6.03 -8.16
C SER A 242 -3.01 4.67 -7.65
N VAL A 243 -3.40 4.60 -6.38
CA VAL A 243 -3.94 3.38 -5.75
C VAL A 243 -5.24 2.94 -6.42
N LEU A 244 -6.19 3.86 -6.59
CA LEU A 244 -7.49 3.58 -7.20
C LEU A 244 -7.34 3.16 -8.67
N SER A 245 -6.57 3.90 -9.46
CA SER A 245 -6.31 3.57 -10.86
C SER A 245 -5.70 2.18 -11.02
N LYS A 246 -4.72 1.83 -10.21
CA LYS A 246 -4.05 0.53 -10.31
C LYS A 246 -4.87 -0.65 -9.83
N HIS A 247 -5.68 -0.45 -8.79
CA HIS A 247 -6.33 -1.56 -8.09
C HIS A 247 -7.84 -1.61 -8.25
N MET A 248 -8.48 -0.55 -8.75
CA MET A 248 -9.93 -0.45 -8.89
C MET A 248 -10.38 -0.03 -10.29
N THR A 249 -9.53 -0.17 -11.31
CA THR A 249 -9.94 0.10 -12.67
C THR A 249 -10.94 -0.94 -13.15
N TYR A 250 -12.19 -0.51 -13.31
CA TYR A 250 -13.23 -1.27 -13.98
C TYR A 250 -13.02 -1.23 -15.49
N LEU A 251 -12.95 -2.40 -16.10
CA LEU A 251 -12.85 -2.56 -17.54
C LEU A 251 -14.21 -2.96 -18.11
N ASP A 252 -14.59 -2.37 -19.22
CA ASP A 252 -15.78 -2.78 -19.98
C ASP A 252 -15.54 -4.17 -20.58
N THR A 253 -16.33 -5.12 -20.13
CA THR A 253 -16.33 -6.52 -20.57
C THR A 253 -17.65 -6.96 -21.17
N SER A 254 -18.52 -6.03 -21.53
CA SER A 254 -19.87 -6.30 -22.06
C SER A 254 -19.86 -7.26 -23.23
N ARG A 255 -18.87 -7.17 -24.13
CA ARG A 255 -18.67 -8.12 -25.24
C ARG A 255 -18.33 -9.55 -24.83
N LEU A 256 -17.88 -9.75 -23.57
CA LEU A 256 -17.54 -11.07 -23.00
C LEU A 256 -18.65 -11.59 -22.07
N ALA A 257 -19.68 -10.80 -21.81
CA ALA A 257 -20.72 -11.10 -20.82
C ALA A 257 -21.51 -12.38 -21.16
N HIS A 258 -21.56 -12.77 -22.45
CA HIS A 258 -22.20 -14.00 -22.91
C HIS A 258 -21.42 -15.28 -22.51
N ILE A 259 -20.12 -15.17 -22.22
CA ILE A 259 -19.28 -16.28 -21.79
C ILE A 259 -19.45 -16.47 -20.28
N ARG A 260 -20.14 -17.53 -19.88
CA ARG A 260 -20.50 -17.76 -18.46
C ARG A 260 -19.31 -18.04 -17.56
N ASP A 261 -18.32 -18.79 -18.03
CA ASP A 261 -17.11 -19.07 -17.25
C ASP A 261 -15.99 -18.08 -17.63
N LYS A 262 -15.52 -17.32 -16.65
CA LYS A 262 -14.42 -16.38 -16.86
C LYS A 262 -13.10 -17.09 -17.25
N SER A 263 -12.94 -18.37 -16.92
CA SER A 263 -11.77 -19.14 -17.36
C SER A 263 -11.71 -19.34 -18.86
N GLU A 264 -12.86 -19.21 -19.54
CA GLU A 264 -13.01 -19.27 -21.00
C GLU A 264 -12.74 -17.92 -21.70
N TRP A 265 -12.58 -16.84 -20.94
CA TRP A 265 -12.26 -15.54 -21.52
C TRP A 265 -10.89 -15.59 -22.21
N PRO A 266 -10.71 -14.89 -23.34
CA PRO A 266 -9.42 -14.81 -24.01
C PRO A 266 -8.32 -14.37 -23.05
N LYS A 267 -7.14 -15.00 -23.08
CA LYS A 267 -6.02 -14.70 -22.17
C LYS A 267 -5.62 -13.21 -22.18
N ASN A 268 -5.81 -12.55 -23.31
CA ASN A 268 -5.48 -11.15 -23.54
C ASN A 268 -6.69 -10.19 -23.39
N TRP A 269 -7.82 -10.66 -22.80
CA TRP A 269 -9.04 -9.86 -22.68
C TRP A 269 -8.81 -8.48 -22.05
N LYS A 270 -7.89 -8.38 -21.09
CA LYS A 270 -7.56 -7.12 -20.41
C LYS A 270 -6.99 -6.07 -21.38
N GLN A 271 -6.17 -6.50 -22.35
CA GLN A 271 -5.53 -5.61 -23.32
C GLN A 271 -6.54 -5.05 -24.34
N HIS A 272 -7.65 -5.77 -24.52
CA HIS A 272 -8.71 -5.41 -25.47
C HIS A 272 -9.95 -4.81 -24.82
N SER A 273 -9.94 -4.66 -23.49
CA SER A 273 -11.04 -4.03 -22.75
C SER A 273 -10.67 -2.59 -22.42
N LYS A 274 -11.57 -1.67 -22.66
CA LYS A 274 -11.41 -0.26 -22.31
C LYS A 274 -11.84 -0.04 -20.85
N PRO A 275 -11.36 1.01 -20.18
CA PRO A 275 -11.95 1.45 -18.93
C PRO A 275 -13.45 1.72 -19.11
N ALA A 276 -14.26 1.41 -18.09
CA ALA A 276 -15.66 1.77 -18.05
C ALA A 276 -15.82 3.31 -18.08
N SER A 277 -16.90 3.81 -18.68
CA SER A 277 -17.10 5.25 -18.92
C SER A 277 -17.05 6.12 -17.65
N PHE A 278 -17.44 5.57 -16.51
CA PHE A 278 -17.42 6.27 -15.21
C PHE A 278 -16.03 6.25 -14.51
N MET A 279 -15.01 5.63 -15.10
CA MET A 279 -13.70 5.53 -14.46
C MET A 279 -12.98 6.87 -14.30
N GLU A 280 -13.18 7.80 -15.24
CA GLU A 280 -12.58 9.14 -15.14
C GLU A 280 -13.09 9.88 -13.91
N GLU A 281 -14.33 9.68 -13.51
CA GLU A 281 -14.92 10.25 -12.31
C GLU A 281 -14.30 9.62 -11.01
N ILE A 282 -14.06 8.30 -11.04
CA ILE A 282 -13.45 7.59 -9.90
C ILE A 282 -12.00 8.04 -9.67
N VAL A 283 -11.22 8.14 -10.73
CA VAL A 283 -9.81 8.52 -10.63
C VAL A 283 -9.57 10.03 -10.69
N ASP A 284 -10.63 10.82 -10.94
CA ASP A 284 -10.58 12.27 -11.04
C ASP A 284 -9.59 12.76 -12.11
N GLY A 285 -9.74 12.24 -13.32
CA GLY A 285 -8.90 12.51 -14.48
C GLY A 285 -8.53 11.28 -15.29
N GLU A 286 -7.56 11.40 -16.15
CA GLU A 286 -7.09 10.28 -16.97
C GLU A 286 -6.52 9.15 -16.11
N VAL A 287 -6.84 7.91 -16.47
CA VAL A 287 -6.29 6.71 -15.84
C VAL A 287 -4.79 6.64 -16.15
N GLN A 288 -3.97 7.12 -15.23
CA GLN A 288 -2.52 7.08 -15.40
C GLN A 288 -1.98 5.68 -15.17
N ASP A 289 -1.14 5.21 -16.08
CA ASP A 289 -0.37 3.98 -15.91
C ASP A 289 0.72 4.23 -14.84
N VAL A 290 0.44 3.86 -13.60
CA VAL A 290 1.38 4.05 -12.48
C VAL A 290 2.62 3.21 -12.73
N LYS A 291 3.72 3.90 -12.91
CA LYS A 291 5.00 3.38 -13.40
C LYS A 291 5.46 2.11 -12.67
N ARG A 292 5.92 1.14 -13.45
CA ARG A 292 6.48 -0.16 -13.04
C ARG A 292 7.72 -0.08 -12.13
N ALA A 293 8.34 1.08 -11.97
CA ALA A 293 9.61 1.25 -11.24
C ALA A 293 9.58 0.65 -9.83
N TYR A 294 8.54 0.93 -9.05
CA TYR A 294 8.39 0.40 -7.69
C TYR A 294 8.28 -1.14 -7.64
N ARG A 295 7.62 -1.76 -8.63
CA ARG A 295 7.55 -3.23 -8.71
C ARG A 295 8.90 -3.90 -8.96
N VAL A 296 9.79 -3.22 -9.67
CA VAL A 296 11.12 -3.77 -10.02
C VAL A 296 12.05 -3.71 -8.81
N GLN A 297 12.12 -2.56 -8.13
CA GLN A 297 12.94 -2.41 -6.93
C GLN A 297 12.52 -3.42 -5.85
N LYS A 298 11.22 -3.50 -5.56
CA LYS A 298 10.68 -4.48 -4.63
C LYS A 298 10.95 -5.92 -5.06
N ARG A 299 10.82 -6.24 -6.34
CA ARG A 299 11.13 -7.57 -6.86
C ARG A 299 12.60 -7.94 -6.67
N LEU A 300 13.51 -6.97 -6.82
CA LEU A 300 14.94 -7.17 -6.53
C LEU A 300 15.19 -7.40 -5.03
N GLU A 301 14.59 -6.60 -4.15
CA GLU A 301 14.70 -6.75 -2.71
C GLU A 301 14.08 -8.07 -2.22
N GLU A 302 12.92 -8.47 -2.73
CA GLU A 302 12.28 -9.75 -2.44
C GLU A 302 13.11 -10.93 -2.94
N ARG A 303 13.68 -10.84 -4.14
CA ARG A 303 14.60 -11.86 -4.70
C ARG A 303 15.86 -11.96 -3.85
N LYS A 304 16.45 -10.83 -3.45
CA LYS A 304 17.61 -10.80 -2.56
C LYS A 304 17.27 -11.46 -1.23
N ALA A 305 16.19 -11.04 -0.55
CA ALA A 305 15.79 -11.60 0.73
C ALA A 305 15.44 -13.10 0.64
N ALA A 306 14.90 -13.58 -0.48
CA ALA A 306 14.67 -15.00 -0.73
C ALA A 306 15.99 -15.75 -0.94
N ALA A 307 16.91 -15.18 -1.72
CA ALA A 307 18.23 -15.74 -1.95
C ALA A 307 19.05 -15.80 -0.67
N ASP A 308 19.05 -14.74 0.14
CA ASP A 308 19.74 -14.69 1.43
C ASP A 308 19.22 -15.78 2.40
N ARG A 309 17.90 -16.00 2.45
CA ARG A 309 17.32 -17.06 3.29
C ARG A 309 17.63 -18.47 2.77
N GLN A 310 17.61 -18.66 1.48
CA GLN A 310 17.75 -19.98 0.86
C GLN A 310 19.22 -20.40 0.70
N TYR A 311 20.09 -19.48 0.34
CA TYR A 311 21.47 -19.76 -0.04
C TYR A 311 22.50 -19.15 0.90
N GLY A 312 22.13 -18.19 1.75
CA GLY A 312 23.07 -17.51 2.66
C GLY A 312 23.89 -18.48 3.50
N PRO A 313 23.32 -19.48 4.19
CA PRO A 313 24.10 -20.46 4.95
C PRO A 313 25.05 -21.26 4.06
N THR A 314 24.59 -21.74 2.92
CA THR A 314 25.43 -22.53 1.97
C THR A 314 26.57 -21.69 1.38
N GLN A 315 26.30 -20.41 1.11
CA GLN A 315 27.32 -19.48 0.64
C GLN A 315 28.38 -19.23 1.72
N ALA A 316 27.95 -19.03 2.97
CA ALA A 316 28.87 -18.85 4.10
C ALA A 316 29.74 -20.10 4.34
N GLU A 317 29.15 -21.30 4.28
CA GLU A 317 29.87 -22.57 4.35
C GLU A 317 30.90 -22.71 3.22
N TRP A 318 30.53 -22.35 2.00
CA TRP A 318 31.42 -22.40 0.86
C TRP A 318 32.59 -21.42 1.00
N VAL A 319 32.34 -20.18 1.45
CA VAL A 319 33.41 -19.19 1.72
C VAL A 319 34.39 -19.73 2.77
N LEU A 320 33.88 -20.24 3.90
CA LEU A 320 34.71 -20.85 4.93
C LEU A 320 35.54 -22.04 4.40
N LEU A 321 34.94 -22.88 3.58
CA LEU A 321 35.62 -24.00 2.97
C LEU A 321 36.78 -23.56 2.06
N GLN A 322 36.58 -22.50 1.25
CA GLN A 322 37.63 -21.95 0.41
C GLN A 322 38.77 -21.34 1.22
N MET A 323 38.43 -20.61 2.29
CA MET A 323 39.43 -20.05 3.20
C MET A 323 40.28 -21.14 3.83
N TRP A 324 39.67 -22.20 4.33
CA TRP A 324 40.39 -23.29 5.00
C TRP A 324 41.16 -24.19 4.06
N ARG A 325 40.57 -24.58 2.92
CA ARG A 325 41.22 -25.51 1.98
C ARG A 325 42.31 -24.86 1.11
N LYS A 326 42.07 -23.61 0.71
CA LYS A 326 42.97 -22.91 -0.22
C LYS A 326 43.85 -21.85 0.46
N GLY A 327 43.67 -21.63 1.75
CA GLY A 327 44.40 -20.58 2.48
C GLY A 327 44.12 -19.16 1.99
N LYS A 328 42.97 -18.93 1.29
CA LYS A 328 42.64 -17.64 0.71
C LYS A 328 42.07 -16.71 1.78
N ASP A 329 42.38 -15.43 1.65
CA ASP A 329 41.74 -14.36 2.41
C ASP A 329 40.23 -14.31 2.08
N ARG A 330 39.44 -13.91 3.07
CA ARG A 330 37.99 -13.72 2.93
C ARG A 330 37.63 -12.74 1.81
N ALA A 331 38.32 -11.61 1.73
CA ALA A 331 38.08 -10.60 0.72
C ALA A 331 38.26 -11.17 -0.69
N LEU A 332 39.38 -11.86 -0.90
CA LEU A 332 39.69 -12.49 -2.21
C LEU A 332 38.62 -13.53 -2.62
N VAL A 333 38.15 -14.34 -1.65
CA VAL A 333 37.09 -15.33 -1.93
C VAL A 333 35.77 -14.67 -2.29
N LEU A 334 35.43 -13.58 -1.62
CA LEU A 334 34.20 -12.83 -1.90
C LEU A 334 34.27 -12.12 -3.25
N ASP A 335 35.42 -11.57 -3.63
CA ASP A 335 35.64 -10.95 -4.93
C ASP A 335 35.51 -11.98 -6.05
N GLU A 336 36.16 -13.16 -5.93
CA GLU A 336 36.00 -14.25 -6.87
C GLU A 336 34.55 -14.73 -7.02
N MET A 337 33.80 -14.81 -5.95
CA MET A 337 32.38 -15.14 -5.98
C MET A 337 31.57 -14.06 -6.70
N PHE A 338 31.84 -12.80 -6.40
CA PHE A 338 31.15 -11.68 -7.00
C PHE A 338 31.37 -11.66 -8.52
N ASP A 339 32.61 -11.79 -8.99
CA ASP A 339 32.93 -11.87 -10.40
C ASP A 339 32.22 -13.05 -11.10
N GLN A 340 32.16 -14.24 -10.46
CA GLN A 340 31.42 -15.38 -10.96
C GLN A 340 29.91 -15.14 -11.06
N TRP A 341 29.34 -14.29 -10.23
CA TRP A 341 27.94 -13.91 -10.33
C TRP A 341 27.69 -12.87 -11.39
N VAL A 342 28.59 -11.90 -11.51
CA VAL A 342 28.50 -10.81 -12.50
C VAL A 342 28.51 -11.35 -13.92
N VAL A 343 29.40 -12.30 -14.24
CA VAL A 343 29.43 -12.90 -15.58
C VAL A 343 28.19 -13.68 -15.98
N ARG A 344 27.28 -13.93 -15.02
CA ARG A 344 25.98 -14.58 -15.26
C ARG A 344 24.85 -13.57 -15.50
N LEU A 345 25.11 -12.26 -15.39
CA LEU A 345 24.13 -11.25 -15.71
C LEU A 345 23.72 -11.35 -17.19
N ARG A 346 22.47 -11.01 -17.48
CA ARG A 346 21.86 -11.07 -18.80
C ARG A 346 21.11 -9.75 -19.05
N ASP A 347 20.68 -9.54 -20.28
CA ASP A 347 19.92 -8.34 -20.67
C ASP A 347 18.67 -8.11 -19.82
N GLU A 348 18.00 -9.17 -19.35
CA GLU A 348 16.88 -9.03 -18.41
C GLU A 348 17.28 -8.39 -17.08
N HIS A 349 18.50 -8.67 -16.58
CA HIS A 349 19.02 -8.06 -15.36
C HIS A 349 19.43 -6.60 -15.61
N ARG A 350 19.98 -6.29 -16.77
CA ARG A 350 20.27 -4.92 -17.22
C ARG A 350 19.00 -4.07 -17.20
N GLU A 351 17.93 -4.57 -17.80
CA GLU A 351 16.63 -3.91 -17.81
C GLU A 351 16.01 -3.76 -16.41
N ASP A 352 16.14 -4.77 -15.55
CA ASP A 352 15.67 -4.72 -14.17
C ASP A 352 16.46 -3.67 -13.36
N LEU A 353 17.78 -3.56 -13.55
CA LEU A 353 18.63 -2.55 -12.91
C LEU A 353 18.28 -1.13 -13.39
N ARG A 354 18.14 -0.95 -14.72
CA ARG A 354 17.74 0.36 -15.29
C ARG A 354 16.41 0.84 -14.72
N LYS A 355 15.43 -0.06 -14.61
CA LYS A 355 14.13 0.25 -14.01
C LYS A 355 14.21 0.53 -12.51
N ALA A 356 15.12 -0.13 -11.79
CA ALA A 356 15.32 0.09 -10.36
C ALA A 356 15.99 1.44 -10.08
N LEU A 357 16.92 1.87 -10.93
CA LEU A 357 17.60 3.17 -10.84
C LEU A 357 16.68 4.34 -11.20
N GLY A 358 15.66 4.13 -12.06
CA GLY A 358 14.70 5.17 -12.44
C GLY A 358 15.38 6.42 -13.01
N ASP A 359 15.15 7.58 -12.38
CA ASP A 359 15.65 8.88 -12.84
C ASP A 359 17.15 9.10 -12.54
N VAL A 360 17.81 8.17 -11.81
CA VAL A 360 19.25 8.22 -11.50
C VAL A 360 20.08 7.33 -12.42
N VAL A 361 19.52 6.84 -13.51
CA VAL A 361 20.26 6.04 -14.52
C VAL A 361 21.31 6.95 -15.17
N PRO A 362 22.61 6.59 -15.13
CA PRO A 362 23.64 7.31 -15.86
C PRO A 362 23.38 7.29 -17.37
N ASP A 363 23.74 8.36 -18.09
CA ASP A 363 23.59 8.43 -19.56
C ASP A 363 24.34 7.29 -20.28
N ASN A 364 25.46 6.86 -19.73
CA ASN A 364 26.29 5.78 -20.24
C ASN A 364 26.07 4.43 -19.52
N PHE A 365 24.89 4.20 -18.96
CA PHE A 365 24.59 3.00 -18.17
C PHE A 365 24.90 1.69 -18.90
N ASP A 366 24.60 1.60 -20.18
CA ASP A 366 24.84 0.38 -20.97
C ASP A 366 26.32 0.07 -21.11
N GLU A 367 27.12 1.09 -21.39
CA GLU A 367 28.59 0.97 -21.47
C GLU A 367 29.16 0.53 -20.12
N LEU A 368 28.71 1.16 -19.02
CA LEU A 368 29.15 0.79 -17.67
C LEU A 368 28.76 -0.64 -17.30
N PHE A 369 27.56 -1.08 -17.69
CA PHE A 369 27.11 -2.44 -17.45
C PHE A 369 27.94 -3.46 -18.24
N ASP A 370 28.21 -3.20 -19.51
CA ASP A 370 28.98 -4.08 -20.37
C ASP A 370 30.46 -4.16 -19.93
N ASP A 371 31.07 -3.01 -19.57
CA ASP A 371 32.44 -2.97 -19.03
C ASP A 371 32.55 -3.73 -17.72
N PHE A 372 31.53 -3.62 -16.85
CA PHE A 372 31.48 -4.33 -15.57
C PHE A 372 31.42 -5.84 -15.75
N VAL A 373 30.60 -6.33 -16.69
CA VAL A 373 30.49 -7.75 -17.01
C VAL A 373 31.76 -8.26 -17.67
N ALA A 374 32.35 -7.48 -18.58
CA ALA A 374 33.60 -7.82 -19.26
C ALA A 374 34.80 -7.91 -18.29
N THR A 375 34.90 -6.96 -17.35
CA THR A 375 35.93 -6.96 -16.31
C THR A 375 35.83 -8.21 -15.43
N ALA A 376 34.61 -8.55 -14.97
CA ALA A 376 34.40 -9.76 -14.19
C ALA A 376 34.74 -11.05 -14.98
N ALA A 377 34.42 -11.09 -16.26
CA ALA A 377 34.77 -12.24 -17.10
C ALA A 377 36.31 -12.43 -17.23
N HIS A 378 37.05 -11.32 -17.44
CA HIS A 378 38.52 -11.35 -17.47
C HIS A 378 39.12 -11.83 -16.13
N ASN A 379 38.59 -11.36 -15.01
CA ASN A 379 39.01 -11.78 -13.66
C ASN A 379 38.78 -13.28 -13.45
N VAL A 380 37.63 -13.80 -13.86
CA VAL A 380 37.31 -15.24 -13.74
C VAL A 380 38.25 -16.11 -14.55
N GLU A 381 38.63 -15.69 -15.80
CA GLU A 381 39.58 -16.40 -16.63
C GLU A 381 41.01 -16.38 -16.05
N GLY A 382 41.40 -15.27 -15.43
CA GLY A 382 42.72 -15.13 -14.79
C GLY A 382 42.91 -15.94 -13.51
N HIS A 383 41.83 -16.44 -12.92
CA HIS A 383 41.83 -17.26 -11.69
C HIS A 383 41.74 -18.77 -11.94
N GLN A 384 41.56 -19.22 -13.18
CA GLN A 384 41.63 -20.64 -13.61
C GLN A 384 43.06 -21.06 -13.89
#